data_7d3e11ebea8df4b6a06b02d0238495f8
#
_entry.id   7d3e11ebea8df4b6a06b02d0238495f8
#
_cell.length_a   1.000
_cell.length_b   1.000
_cell.length_c   1.000
_cell.angle_alpha   90.00
_cell.angle_beta   90.00
_cell.angle_gamma   90.00
#
_symmetry.space_group_name_H-M   'P 1'
#
loop_
_entity.id
_entity.type
_entity.pdbx_description
1 polymer ?
#
loop_
_entity_poly.entity_id
_entity_poly.type
_entity_poly.pdbx_seq_one_letter_code
_entity_poly.pdbx_strand_id
1 'polypeptide(L)'
;MKCRLRALFRIISFAILMTFLSLLVPLVRLFFSSKMAFSLHRQGMLLTHKILGIRLNIIGNLPTEPAMIMCNHPSYFDVLYNIGKHPAVMVVGHQFKKWPFIGWLAMALNTIWVNR
;
A
#
# COMPACT_ATOMS: atom_id res chain seq x y z
N MET A 1 5.98 16.69 -25.40
CA MET A 1 4.69 17.13 -24.85
C MET A 1 3.82 15.98 -24.37
N LYS A 2 3.53 14.98 -25.18
CA LYS A 2 2.68 13.79 -24.80
C LYS A 2 3.19 13.00 -23.57
N CYS A 3 4.50 12.89 -23.37
CA CYS A 3 5.08 12.14 -22.25
C CYS A 3 4.85 12.86 -20.91
N ARG A 4 5.02 14.17 -20.85
CA ARG A 4 4.80 14.98 -19.64
C ARG A 4 3.33 14.98 -19.22
N LEU A 5 2.42 15.09 -20.17
CA LEU A 5 0.98 15.06 -19.91
C LEU A 5 0.55 13.69 -19.34
N ARG A 6 1.09 12.59 -19.88
CA ARG A 6 0.84 11.23 -19.38
C ARG A 6 1.38 11.04 -17.96
N ALA A 7 2.58 11.55 -17.68
CA ALA A 7 3.16 11.49 -16.34
C ALA A 7 2.31 12.29 -15.33
N LEU A 8 1.90 13.50 -15.68
CA LEU A 8 1.04 14.33 -14.84
C LEU A 8 -0.30 13.64 -14.54
N PHE A 9 -0.94 13.09 -15.56
CA PHE A 9 -2.19 12.33 -15.39
C PHE A 9 -2.03 11.15 -14.42
N ARG A 10 -0.95 10.37 -14.54
CA ARG A 10 -0.66 9.25 -13.65
C ARG A 10 -0.44 9.69 -12.20
N ILE A 11 0.31 10.78 -11.99
CA ILE A 11 0.57 11.33 -10.65
C ILE A 11 -0.73 11.83 -10.01
N ILE A 12 -1.56 12.55 -10.74
CA ILE A 12 -2.85 13.05 -10.24
C ILE A 12 -3.77 11.87 -9.90
N SER A 13 -3.89 10.89 -10.81
CA SER A 13 -4.73 9.70 -10.58
C SER A 13 -4.25 8.89 -9.38
N PHE A 14 -2.94 8.75 -9.21
CA PHE A 14 -2.34 8.12 -8.03
C PHE A 14 -2.67 8.88 -6.74
N ALA A 15 -2.50 10.21 -6.73
CA ALA A 15 -2.81 11.04 -5.57
C ALA A 15 -4.29 10.94 -5.17
N ILE A 16 -5.20 11.00 -6.13
CA ILE A 16 -6.64 10.85 -5.90
C ILE A 16 -6.95 9.46 -5.31
N LEU A 17 -6.41 8.40 -5.89
CA LEU A 17 -6.62 7.04 -5.40
C LEU A 17 -6.08 6.85 -3.98
N MET A 18 -4.89 7.34 -3.68
CA MET A 18 -4.28 7.23 -2.35
C MET A 18 -5.08 8.02 -1.31
N THR A 19 -5.55 9.21 -1.64
CA THR A 19 -6.42 10.00 -0.76
C THR A 19 -7.74 9.26 -0.49
N PHE A 20 -8.36 8.72 -1.53
CA PHE A 20 -9.59 7.95 -1.41
C PHE A 20 -9.42 6.71 -0.52
N LEU A 21 -8.36 5.93 -0.73
CA LEU A 21 -8.06 4.75 0.07
C LEU A 21 -7.75 5.09 1.53
N SER A 22 -7.02 6.18 1.77
CA SER A 22 -6.67 6.60 3.14
C SER A 22 -7.87 7.05 3.96
N LEU A 23 -8.95 7.45 3.33
CA LEU A 23 -10.23 7.77 3.97
C LEU A 23 -11.15 6.54 4.07
N LEU A 24 -11.29 5.80 2.97
CA LEU A 24 -12.25 4.70 2.88
C LEU A 24 -11.81 3.46 3.66
N VAL A 25 -10.55 3.09 3.65
CA VAL A 25 -10.06 1.88 4.34
C VAL A 25 -10.26 1.96 5.86
N PRO A 26 -9.94 3.08 6.55
CA PRO A 26 -10.27 3.23 7.97
C PRO A 26 -11.77 3.18 8.26
N LEU A 27 -12.61 3.77 7.41
CA LEU A 27 -14.06 3.71 7.56
C LEU A 27 -14.58 2.27 7.42
N VAL A 28 -14.12 1.54 6.41
CA VAL A 28 -14.48 0.12 6.25
C VAL A 28 -13.99 -0.70 7.44
N ARG A 29 -12.84 -0.39 8.00
CA ARG A 29 -12.32 -1.04 9.20
C ARG A 29 -13.21 -0.79 10.42
N LEU A 30 -13.73 0.43 10.55
CA LEU A 30 -14.56 0.84 11.69
C LEU A 30 -15.96 0.19 11.65
N PHE A 31 -16.59 0.18 10.47
CA PHE A 31 -17.99 -0.24 10.33
C PHE A 31 -18.16 -1.71 9.92
N PHE A 32 -17.14 -2.37 9.38
CA PHE A 32 -17.24 -3.73 8.88
C PHE A 32 -16.17 -4.62 9.52
N SER A 33 -15.18 -5.07 8.75
CA SER A 33 -14.17 -6.00 9.23
C SER A 33 -12.76 -5.66 8.73
N SER A 34 -11.75 -6.15 9.48
CA SER A 34 -10.36 -6.02 9.04
C SER A 34 -10.09 -6.74 7.73
N LYS A 35 -10.76 -7.86 7.47
CA LYS A 35 -10.59 -8.61 6.21
C LYS A 35 -11.07 -7.78 5.01
N MET A 36 -12.21 -7.09 5.15
CA MET A 36 -12.72 -6.21 4.09
C MET A 36 -11.82 -4.99 3.87
N ALA A 37 -11.37 -4.34 4.93
CA ALA A 37 -10.45 -3.21 4.86
C ALA A 37 -9.13 -3.60 4.15
N PHE A 38 -8.59 -4.76 4.51
CA PHE A 38 -7.37 -5.29 3.89
C PHE A 38 -7.58 -5.64 2.40
N SER A 39 -8.70 -6.28 2.07
CA SER A 39 -9.05 -6.62 0.68
C SER A 39 -9.20 -5.36 -0.18
N LEU A 40 -9.90 -4.36 0.33
CA LEU A 40 -10.06 -3.06 -0.35
C LEU A 40 -8.72 -2.39 -0.60
N HIS A 41 -7.87 -2.32 0.43
CA HIS A 41 -6.53 -1.75 0.30
C HIS A 41 -5.70 -2.50 -0.75
N ARG A 42 -5.70 -3.84 -0.71
CA ARG A 42 -5.00 -4.68 -1.69
C ARG A 42 -5.45 -4.39 -3.12
N GLN A 43 -6.75 -4.29 -3.37
CA GLN A 43 -7.28 -3.97 -4.70
C GLN A 43 -6.85 -2.58 -5.15
N GLY A 44 -6.86 -1.60 -4.24
CA GLY A 44 -6.35 -0.25 -4.51
C GLY A 44 -4.87 -0.25 -4.88
N MET A 45 -4.03 -1.06 -4.20
CA MET A 45 -2.61 -1.18 -4.55
C MET A 45 -2.40 -1.82 -5.93
N LEU A 46 -3.17 -2.85 -6.29
CA LEU A 46 -3.13 -3.45 -7.62
C LEU A 46 -3.55 -2.44 -8.72
N LEU A 47 -4.54 -1.60 -8.43
CA LEU A 47 -4.94 -0.52 -9.32
C LEU A 47 -3.83 0.55 -9.44
N THR A 48 -3.15 0.86 -8.35
CA THR A 48 -1.98 1.77 -8.35
C THR A 48 -0.90 1.30 -9.31
N HIS A 49 -0.57 0.01 -9.33
CA HIS A 49 0.41 -0.55 -10.27
C HIS A 49 -0.01 -0.30 -11.72
N LYS A 50 -1.29 -0.48 -12.03
CA LYS A 50 -1.82 -0.23 -13.39
C LYS A 50 -1.75 1.25 -13.76
N ILE A 51 -2.14 2.15 -12.87
CA ILE A 51 -2.13 3.60 -13.10
C ILE A 51 -0.69 4.09 -13.34
N LEU A 52 0.24 3.67 -12.51
CA LEU A 52 1.64 4.07 -12.62
C LEU A 52 2.36 3.36 -13.78
N GLY A 53 1.79 2.29 -14.30
CA GLY A 53 2.41 1.48 -15.36
C GLY A 53 3.57 0.64 -14.85
N ILE A 54 3.55 0.25 -13.57
CA ILE A 54 4.56 -0.60 -12.96
C ILE A 54 4.36 -2.04 -13.44
N ARG A 55 5.40 -2.61 -14.03
CA ARG A 55 5.45 -4.02 -14.41
C ARG A 55 6.29 -4.78 -13.41
N LEU A 56 5.71 -5.83 -12.84
CA LEU A 56 6.37 -6.66 -11.85
C LEU A 56 6.77 -7.99 -12.47
N ASN A 57 8.03 -8.31 -12.38
CA ASN A 57 8.56 -9.62 -12.74
C ASN A 57 8.87 -10.38 -11.44
N ILE A 58 8.11 -11.44 -11.17
CA ILE A 58 8.26 -12.26 -9.96
C ILE A 58 8.97 -13.53 -10.35
N ILE A 59 10.12 -13.77 -9.72
CA ILE A 59 10.92 -14.99 -9.91
C ILE A 59 10.93 -15.73 -8.57
N GLY A 60 10.51 -17.00 -8.58
CA GLY A 60 10.42 -17.85 -7.40
C GLY A 60 9.02 -17.92 -6.81
N ASN A 61 8.89 -18.69 -5.74
CA ASN A 61 7.64 -18.93 -5.04
C ASN A 61 7.66 -18.26 -3.67
N LEU A 62 6.48 -17.80 -3.25
CA LEU A 62 6.31 -17.31 -1.90
C LEU A 62 6.16 -18.45 -0.91
N PRO A 63 6.59 -18.24 0.34
CA PRO A 63 6.33 -19.21 1.38
C PRO A 63 4.82 -19.41 1.57
N THR A 64 4.40 -20.64 1.68
CA THR A 64 3.01 -21.03 1.97
C THR A 64 2.69 -20.96 3.46
N GLU A 65 3.73 -20.97 4.30
CA GLU A 65 3.64 -20.88 5.75
C GLU A 65 3.88 -19.44 6.25
N PRO A 66 3.45 -19.12 7.48
CA PRO A 66 3.74 -17.83 8.09
C PRO A 66 5.24 -17.53 8.08
N ALA A 67 5.64 -16.44 7.45
CA ALA A 67 7.03 -16.08 7.27
C ALA A 67 7.25 -14.57 7.46
N MET A 68 8.43 -14.19 7.90
CA MET A 68 8.90 -12.82 7.91
C MET A 68 9.56 -12.49 6.57
N ILE A 69 9.01 -11.50 5.87
CA ILE A 69 9.55 -11.05 4.58
C ILE A 69 10.46 -9.85 4.85
N MET A 70 11.72 -9.99 4.50
CA MET A 70 12.68 -8.90 4.54
C MET A 70 13.08 -8.54 3.10
N CYS A 71 13.04 -7.27 2.77
CA CYS A 71 13.42 -6.80 1.45
C CYS A 71 14.36 -5.59 1.52
N ASN A 72 15.18 -5.41 0.50
CA ASN A 72 15.86 -4.15 0.27
C ASN A 72 14.78 -3.09 -0.01
N HIS A 73 14.89 -1.94 0.64
CA HIS A 73 13.89 -0.87 0.55
C HIS A 73 14.48 0.40 -0.09
N PRO A 74 14.85 0.37 -1.38
CA PRO A 74 15.43 1.51 -2.07
C PRO A 74 14.40 2.56 -2.49
N SER A 75 13.10 2.23 -2.47
CA SER A 75 12.04 3.11 -2.94
C SER A 75 10.76 2.97 -2.14
N TYR A 76 10.00 4.06 -2.02
CA TYR A 76 8.64 4.04 -1.45
C TYR A 76 7.67 3.13 -2.23
N PHE A 77 7.96 2.82 -3.49
CA PHE A 77 7.15 1.90 -4.30
C PHE A 77 7.21 0.45 -3.84
N ASP A 78 8.26 0.06 -3.12
CA ASP A 78 8.38 -1.31 -2.59
C ASP A 78 7.27 -1.65 -1.61
N VAL A 79 6.81 -0.66 -0.84
CA VAL A 79 5.67 -0.79 0.06
C VAL A 79 4.40 -1.13 -0.71
N LEU A 80 4.16 -0.42 -1.81
CA LEU A 80 2.97 -0.62 -2.66
C LEU A 80 2.98 -2.03 -3.28
N TYR A 81 4.16 -2.51 -3.65
CA TYR A 81 4.33 -3.84 -4.22
C TYR A 81 3.97 -4.95 -3.24
N ASN A 82 4.60 -4.94 -2.07
CA ASN A 82 4.44 -6.02 -1.08
C ASN A 82 2.98 -6.18 -0.65
N ILE A 83 2.28 -5.07 -0.40
CA ILE A 83 0.88 -5.12 0.02
C ILE A 83 -0.06 -5.54 -1.12
N GLY A 84 0.22 -5.13 -2.36
CA GLY A 84 -0.65 -5.43 -3.49
C GLY A 84 -0.66 -6.91 -3.89
N LYS A 85 0.46 -7.59 -3.82
CA LYS A 85 0.58 -8.99 -4.24
C LYS A 85 0.37 -9.99 -3.11
N HIS A 86 0.78 -9.66 -1.89
CA HIS A 86 0.76 -10.60 -0.76
C HIS A 86 0.11 -9.96 0.46
N PRO A 87 -0.75 -10.69 1.18
CA PRO A 87 -1.31 -10.24 2.44
C PRO A 87 -0.19 -10.23 3.50
N ALA A 88 0.50 -9.11 3.63
CA ALA A 88 1.55 -8.93 4.61
C ALA A 88 1.18 -7.81 5.58
N VAL A 89 1.44 -8.04 6.87
CA VAL A 89 1.40 -6.99 7.89
C VAL A 89 2.71 -6.21 7.83
N MET A 90 2.61 -4.90 7.76
CA MET A 90 3.79 -4.05 7.65
C MET A 90 4.39 -3.73 9.01
N VAL A 91 5.72 -3.63 9.04
CA VAL A 91 6.48 -3.10 10.18
C VAL A 91 6.95 -1.69 9.80
N VAL A 92 6.49 -0.68 10.54
CA VAL A 92 6.72 0.73 10.20
C VAL A 92 7.23 1.50 11.43
N GLY A 93 8.10 2.47 11.20
CA GLY A 93 8.61 3.34 12.26
C GLY A 93 7.49 4.19 12.89
N HIS A 94 7.49 4.29 14.23
CA HIS A 94 6.44 4.98 14.98
C HIS A 94 6.25 6.46 14.58
N GLN A 95 7.28 7.11 14.04
CA GLN A 95 7.20 8.51 13.57
C GLN A 95 6.13 8.70 12.48
N PHE A 96 5.87 7.70 11.65
CA PHE A 96 4.88 7.78 10.56
C PHE A 96 3.43 7.70 11.06
N LYS A 97 3.21 7.29 12.30
CA LYS A 97 1.87 7.23 12.91
C LYS A 97 1.18 8.59 12.95
N LYS A 98 1.95 9.66 13.09
CA LYS A 98 1.46 11.06 13.14
C LYS A 98 1.21 11.67 11.77
N TRP A 99 1.60 11.00 10.69
CA TRP A 99 1.39 11.52 9.34
C TRP A 99 -0.07 11.38 8.93
N PRO A 100 -0.71 12.46 8.47
CA PRO A 100 -2.07 12.38 7.95
C PRO A 100 -2.12 11.41 6.76
N PHE A 101 -3.25 10.79 6.55
CA PHE A 101 -3.50 9.78 5.52
C PHE A 101 -2.69 8.48 5.68
N ILE A 102 -1.35 8.56 5.72
CA ILE A 102 -0.46 7.39 5.84
C ILE A 102 -0.63 6.72 7.21
N GLY A 103 -0.63 7.50 8.30
CA GLY A 103 -0.81 6.98 9.65
C GLY A 103 -2.20 6.35 9.85
N TRP A 104 -3.24 6.98 9.34
CA TRP A 104 -4.61 6.45 9.41
C TRP A 104 -4.76 5.12 8.66
N LEU A 105 -4.22 5.08 7.44
CA LEU A 105 -4.23 3.87 6.61
C LEU A 105 -3.45 2.73 7.28
N ALA A 106 -2.26 3.02 7.77
CA ALA A 106 -1.41 2.04 8.44
C ALA A 106 -2.06 1.50 9.73
N MET A 107 -2.72 2.36 10.53
CA MET A 107 -3.48 1.92 11.71
C MET A 107 -4.64 0.99 11.33
N ALA A 108 -5.36 1.29 10.25
CA ALA A 108 -6.47 0.46 9.78
C ALA A 108 -6.04 -0.93 9.29
N LEU A 109 -4.77 -1.07 8.90
CA LEU A 109 -4.18 -2.30 8.35
C LEU A 109 -3.40 -3.14 9.39
N ASN A 110 -3.59 -2.88 10.68
CA ASN A 110 -2.91 -3.60 11.77
C ASN A 110 -1.38 -3.55 11.68
N THR A 111 -0.82 -2.45 11.22
CA THR A 111 0.63 -2.25 11.11
C THR A 111 1.33 -2.40 12.46
N ILE A 112 2.47 -3.06 12.49
CA ILE A 112 3.34 -3.17 13.67
C ILE A 112 4.22 -1.92 13.74
N TRP A 113 4.15 -1.22 14.87
CA TRP A 113 4.90 0.00 15.08
C TRP A 113 6.18 -0.28 15.86
N VAL A 114 7.31 0.20 15.36
CA VAL A 114 8.61 0.06 16.03
C VAL A 114 9.20 1.43 16.36
N ASN A 115 9.75 1.56 17.54
CA ASN A 115 10.55 2.71 17.94
C ASN A 115 12.01 2.46 17.55
N ARG A 116 12.61 3.46 16.95
CA ARG A 116 14.06 3.48 16.70
C ARG A 116 14.71 4.48 17.64
#